data_9c41037a0f32b5536294d82a001139cd
#
_entry.id   9c41037a0f32b5536294d82a001139cd
#
_cell.length_a   1.000
_cell.length_b   1.000
_cell.length_c   1.000
_cell.angle_alpha   90.00
_cell.angle_beta   90.00
_cell.angle_gamma   90.00
#
_symmetry.space_group_name_H-M   'P 1'
#
loop_
_entity.id
_entity.type
_entity.pdbx_description
1 polymer ?
#
loop_
_entity_poly.entity_id
_entity_poly.type
_entity_poly.pdbx_seq_one_letter_code
_entity_poly.pdbx_strand_id
1 'polypeptide(L)'
;MHRRSLLLLPPALLLARAAFAHSYKLGAIEIGHPWARPSVTGKAAVFLALANTGRDTDRLVGGSTPIAAEVILRAADGEAVEEVDLLPHRPVAFRPGGKYIALLGLKAPLALDDSFPLTLRFAGAGEITVTVRVEDAPEED
;
A
#
# COMPACT_ATOMS: atom_id res chain seq x y z
N MET A 1 -34.14 -30.00 -3.18
CA MET A 1 -33.15 -30.10 -3.68
C MET A 1 -32.35 -29.10 -4.21
N HIS A 2 -32.70 -28.16 -4.75
CA HIS A 2 -31.88 -27.17 -5.30
C HIS A 2 -31.17 -26.37 -4.33
N ARG A 3 -31.56 -26.36 -3.14
CA ARG A 3 -30.92 -25.56 -2.19
C ARG A 3 -29.50 -25.91 -2.10
N ARG A 4 -29.12 -27.09 -2.40
CA ARG A 4 -27.75 -27.40 -2.24
C ARG A 4 -26.86 -26.59 -3.04
N SER A 5 -27.21 -26.21 -4.22
CA SER A 5 -26.30 -25.45 -5.01
C SER A 5 -25.93 -24.15 -4.40
N LEU A 6 -26.75 -23.61 -3.55
CA LEU A 6 -26.40 -22.36 -2.93
C LEU A 6 -25.24 -22.47 -2.00
N LEU A 7 -25.03 -23.65 -1.46
CA LEU A 7 -23.97 -23.83 -0.49
C LEU A 7 -22.62 -23.74 -1.11
N LEU A 8 -22.52 -23.88 -2.42
CA LEU A 8 -21.23 -23.86 -3.05
C LEU A 8 -20.70 -22.46 -3.31
N LEU A 9 -21.58 -21.50 -3.36
CA LEU A 9 -21.14 -20.16 -3.69
C LEU A 9 -20.29 -19.46 -2.63
N PRO A 10 -20.65 -19.54 -1.36
CA PRO A 10 -19.87 -18.83 -0.36
C PRO A 10 -18.40 -19.19 -0.31
N PRO A 11 -18.03 -20.45 -0.41
CA PRO A 11 -16.61 -20.78 -0.41
C PRO A 11 -15.89 -20.18 -1.60
N ALA A 12 -16.52 -20.17 -2.75
CA ALA A 12 -15.88 -19.59 -3.92
C ALA A 12 -15.66 -18.10 -3.75
N LEU A 13 -16.62 -17.42 -3.15
CA LEU A 13 -16.46 -15.99 -2.91
C LEU A 13 -15.36 -15.70 -1.94
N LEU A 14 -15.20 -16.52 -0.93
CA LEU A 14 -14.12 -16.31 0.03
C LEU A 14 -12.77 -16.47 -0.63
N LEU A 15 -12.62 -17.42 -1.52
CA LEU A 15 -11.36 -17.58 -2.22
C LEU A 15 -11.07 -16.38 -3.10
N ALA A 16 -12.07 -15.87 -3.77
CA ALA A 16 -11.88 -14.71 -4.61
C ALA A 16 -11.45 -13.52 -3.77
N ARG A 17 -12.03 -13.39 -2.58
CA ARG A 17 -11.66 -12.29 -1.73
C ARG A 17 -10.23 -12.42 -1.26
N ALA A 18 -9.81 -13.62 -0.93
CA ALA A 18 -8.43 -13.84 -0.51
C ALA A 18 -7.46 -13.49 -1.64
N ALA A 19 -7.85 -13.76 -2.89
CA ALA A 19 -6.98 -13.47 -4.01
C ALA A 19 -6.73 -11.98 -4.19
N PHE A 20 -7.61 -11.12 -3.66
CA PHE A 20 -7.43 -9.69 -3.78
C PHE A 20 -6.89 -9.07 -2.50
N ALA A 21 -6.34 -9.89 -1.60
CA ALA A 21 -5.90 -9.39 -0.31
C ALA A 21 -4.74 -8.41 -0.42
N HIS A 22 -4.01 -8.41 -1.54
CA HIS A 22 -2.85 -7.55 -1.68
C HIS A 22 -3.09 -6.35 -2.58
N SER A 23 -4.33 -6.07 -2.92
CA SER A 23 -4.62 -4.90 -3.74
C SER A 23 -5.86 -4.19 -3.23
N TYR A 24 -5.91 -2.90 -3.48
CA TYR A 24 -6.96 -2.04 -2.97
C TYR A 24 -7.40 -1.08 -4.04
N LYS A 25 -8.58 -0.55 -3.88
CA LYS A 25 -9.09 0.43 -4.81
C LYS A 25 -9.85 1.51 -4.06
N LEU A 26 -9.59 2.76 -4.38
CA LEU A 26 -10.28 3.90 -3.79
C LEU A 26 -10.64 4.82 -4.94
N GLY A 27 -11.94 4.84 -5.34
CA GLY A 27 -12.34 5.60 -6.49
C GLY A 27 -11.59 5.12 -7.71
N ALA A 28 -10.87 6.02 -8.36
CA ALA A 28 -10.09 5.68 -9.55
C ALA A 28 -8.67 5.24 -9.22
N ILE A 29 -8.28 5.28 -7.95
CA ILE A 29 -6.92 4.95 -7.56
C ILE A 29 -6.83 3.47 -7.18
N GLU A 30 -5.87 2.76 -7.78
CA GLU A 30 -5.61 1.37 -7.44
C GLU A 30 -4.26 1.29 -6.74
N ILE A 31 -4.19 0.48 -5.69
CA ILE A 31 -3.00 0.36 -4.85
C ILE A 31 -2.64 -1.12 -4.82
N GLY A 32 -1.43 -1.44 -5.21
CA GLY A 32 -1.00 -2.83 -5.28
C GLY A 32 0.15 -3.15 -4.36
N HIS A 33 0.05 -4.30 -3.74
CA HIS A 33 1.14 -4.97 -3.04
C HIS A 33 1.93 -4.08 -2.07
N PRO A 34 1.31 -3.52 -1.04
CA PRO A 34 2.06 -2.76 -0.06
C PRO A 34 2.97 -3.69 0.75
N TRP A 35 4.23 -3.35 0.85
CA TRP A 35 5.18 -4.19 1.59
C TRP A 35 6.32 -3.33 2.15
N ALA A 36 7.02 -3.89 3.11
CA ALA A 36 8.17 -3.25 3.73
C ALA A 36 9.17 -4.34 4.09
N ARG A 37 10.43 -3.97 4.26
CA ARG A 37 11.44 -4.90 4.70
C ARG A 37 11.52 -4.93 6.22
N PRO A 38 12.04 -6.01 6.79
CA PRO A 38 12.27 -6.03 8.23
C PRO A 38 13.21 -4.90 8.63
N SER A 39 13.05 -4.40 9.84
CA SER A 39 13.88 -3.29 10.29
C SER A 39 14.02 -3.34 11.80
N VAL A 40 15.24 -3.07 12.28
CA VAL A 40 15.52 -2.94 13.72
C VAL A 40 16.07 -1.56 14.03
N THR A 41 16.03 -0.62 13.07
CA THR A 41 16.72 0.65 13.22
C THR A 41 15.81 1.80 13.66
N GLY A 42 14.54 1.56 13.83
CA GLY A 42 13.60 2.65 14.13
C GLY A 42 13.08 3.35 12.90
N LYS A 43 13.55 2.97 11.72
CA LYS A 43 13.09 3.53 10.45
C LYS A 43 12.76 2.40 9.51
N ALA A 44 11.82 2.63 8.61
CA ALA A 44 11.49 1.65 7.59
C ALA A 44 11.03 2.36 6.34
N ALA A 45 11.03 1.65 5.23
CA ALA A 45 10.51 2.16 3.97
C ALA A 45 9.38 1.25 3.53
N VAL A 46 8.30 1.85 3.03
CA VAL A 46 7.18 1.11 2.49
C VAL A 46 7.16 1.30 0.99
N PHE A 47 6.88 0.22 0.29
CA PHE A 47 6.83 0.18 -1.16
C PHE A 47 5.45 -0.28 -1.61
N LEU A 48 4.98 0.26 -2.73
CA LEU A 48 3.71 -0.13 -3.30
C LEU A 48 3.59 0.47 -4.69
N ALA A 49 2.56 0.07 -5.42
CA ALA A 49 2.31 0.61 -6.74
C ALA A 49 0.98 1.35 -6.73
N LEU A 50 0.93 2.48 -7.40
CA LEU A 50 -0.29 3.27 -7.51
C LEU A 50 -0.61 3.47 -8.97
N ALA A 51 -1.89 3.40 -9.30
CA ALA A 51 -2.36 3.66 -10.65
C ALA A 51 -3.63 4.50 -10.57
N ASN A 52 -3.67 5.54 -11.40
CA ASN A 52 -4.84 6.38 -11.50
C ASN A 52 -5.57 5.99 -12.77
N THR A 53 -6.73 5.35 -12.63
CA THR A 53 -7.50 4.87 -13.78
C THR A 53 -8.55 5.86 -14.23
N GLY A 54 -8.57 7.05 -13.64
CA GLY A 54 -9.56 8.06 -13.98
C GLY A 54 -9.08 9.02 -15.03
N ARG A 55 -9.76 10.12 -15.14
CA ARG A 55 -9.43 11.14 -16.13
C ARG A 55 -8.70 12.32 -15.55
N ASP A 56 -8.84 12.52 -14.25
CA ASP A 56 -8.25 13.69 -13.61
C ASP A 56 -7.04 13.30 -12.82
N THR A 57 -6.05 14.17 -12.79
CA THR A 57 -4.85 13.97 -11.99
C THR A 57 -5.21 13.99 -10.52
N ASP A 58 -4.64 13.08 -9.74
CA ASP A 58 -4.77 13.10 -8.30
C ASP A 58 -3.37 13.19 -7.72
N ARG A 59 -3.23 13.22 -6.41
CA ARG A 59 -1.94 13.31 -5.75
C ARG A 59 -1.98 12.56 -4.44
N LEU A 60 -0.91 11.82 -4.16
CA LEU A 60 -0.71 11.26 -2.84
C LEU A 60 -0.08 12.36 -1.99
N VAL A 61 -0.72 12.73 -0.90
CA VAL A 61 -0.29 13.87 -0.11
C VAL A 61 0.18 13.50 1.29
N GLY A 62 0.15 12.24 1.66
CA GLY A 62 0.67 11.84 2.95
C GLY A 62 0.07 10.55 3.43
N GLY A 63 0.35 10.23 4.68
CA GLY A 63 -0.19 9.05 5.30
C GLY A 63 0.05 9.04 6.78
N SER A 64 -0.44 8.00 7.43
CA SER A 64 -0.24 7.80 8.86
C SER A 64 -0.32 6.34 9.20
N THR A 65 0.30 5.96 10.30
CA THR A 65 0.25 4.60 10.78
C THR A 65 0.40 4.62 12.29
N PRO A 66 -0.27 3.70 13.01
CA PRO A 66 -0.10 3.66 14.46
C PRO A 66 1.26 3.13 14.90
N ILE A 67 2.04 2.53 14.01
CA ILE A 67 3.30 1.90 14.43
C ILE A 67 4.50 2.81 14.29
N ALA A 68 4.34 4.03 13.80
CA ALA A 68 5.47 4.95 13.64
C ALA A 68 5.02 6.37 13.97
N ALA A 69 5.98 7.22 14.33
CA ALA A 69 5.66 8.60 14.68
C ALA A 69 5.38 9.45 13.46
N GLU A 70 6.06 9.19 12.35
CA GLU A 70 5.91 10.00 11.15
C GLU A 70 5.92 9.17 9.90
N VAL A 71 5.19 9.65 8.89
CA VAL A 71 5.19 9.06 7.55
C VAL A 71 5.59 10.18 6.61
N ILE A 72 6.64 9.97 5.84
CA ILE A 72 7.19 10.99 4.94
C ILE A 72 7.36 10.41 3.54
N LEU A 73 6.87 11.13 2.54
CA LEU A 73 7.07 10.71 1.15
C LEU A 73 8.46 11.16 0.73
N ARG A 74 9.22 10.28 0.08
CA ARG A 74 10.56 10.61 -0.35
C ARG A 74 10.77 10.27 -1.81
N ALA A 75 11.55 11.12 -2.48
CA ALA A 75 11.97 10.87 -3.84
C ALA A 75 13.11 9.85 -3.83
N ALA A 76 13.52 9.42 -5.03
CA ALA A 76 14.56 8.40 -5.13
C ALA A 76 15.89 8.82 -4.51
N ASP A 77 16.16 10.12 -4.49
CA ASP A 77 17.40 10.62 -3.90
C ASP A 77 17.28 10.81 -2.38
N GLY A 78 16.13 10.45 -1.79
CA GLY A 78 15.93 10.56 -0.36
C GLY A 78 15.34 11.86 0.10
N GLU A 79 15.15 12.83 -0.78
CA GLU A 79 14.59 14.11 -0.39
C GLU A 79 13.11 13.97 -0.06
N ALA A 80 12.66 14.65 0.97
CA ALA A 80 11.26 14.67 1.32
C ALA A 80 10.48 15.47 0.29
N VAL A 81 9.34 14.98 -0.10
CA VAL A 81 8.44 15.71 -1.01
C VAL A 81 7.07 15.79 -0.36
N GLU A 82 6.34 16.85 -0.68
CA GLU A 82 5.04 17.05 -0.06
C GLU A 82 3.95 16.25 -0.75
N GLU A 83 4.13 15.93 -2.00
CA GLU A 83 3.11 15.19 -2.72
C GLU A 83 3.72 14.46 -3.89
N VAL A 84 3.03 13.45 -4.36
CA VAL A 84 3.43 12.70 -5.55
C VAL A 84 2.25 12.72 -6.51
N ASP A 85 2.47 13.24 -7.72
CA ASP A 85 1.41 13.36 -8.71
C ASP A 85 1.04 11.99 -9.26
N LEU A 86 -0.24 11.78 -9.45
CA LEU A 86 -0.79 10.56 -10.03
C LEU A 86 -1.53 10.94 -11.30
N LEU A 87 -0.82 10.92 -12.42
CA LEU A 87 -1.41 11.28 -13.69
C LEU A 87 -2.27 10.13 -14.21
N PRO A 88 -3.33 10.42 -14.96
CA PRO A 88 -4.18 9.37 -15.49
C PRO A 88 -3.37 8.38 -16.33
N HIS A 89 -3.59 7.10 -16.04
CA HIS A 89 -3.01 6.01 -16.80
C HIS A 89 -1.49 5.99 -16.82
N ARG A 90 -0.87 6.58 -15.79
CA ARG A 90 0.58 6.52 -15.62
C ARG A 90 0.89 5.96 -14.25
N PRO A 91 1.19 4.67 -14.15
CA PRO A 91 1.48 4.05 -12.86
C PRO A 91 2.70 4.65 -12.19
N VAL A 92 2.68 4.69 -10.88
CA VAL A 92 3.79 5.17 -10.08
C VAL A 92 4.18 4.02 -9.15
N ALA A 93 5.45 3.64 -9.19
CA ALA A 93 5.94 2.57 -8.34
C ALA A 93 6.85 3.14 -7.26
N PHE A 94 6.55 2.78 -6.00
CA PHE A 94 7.44 3.05 -4.89
C PHE A 94 8.17 1.74 -4.66
N ARG A 95 9.49 1.75 -4.83
CA ARG A 95 10.26 0.51 -4.77
C ARG A 95 11.69 0.79 -4.33
N PRO A 96 12.40 -0.24 -3.89
CA PRO A 96 13.79 -0.07 -3.48
C PRO A 96 14.60 0.56 -4.61
N GLY A 97 15.37 1.59 -4.27
CA GLY A 97 16.13 2.31 -5.27
C GLY A 97 15.37 3.43 -5.96
N GLY A 98 14.07 3.53 -5.71
CA GLY A 98 13.26 4.59 -6.27
C GLY A 98 12.57 5.37 -5.17
N LYS A 99 11.41 5.93 -5.48
CA LYS A 99 10.59 6.61 -4.47
C LYS A 99 10.21 5.64 -3.38
N TYR A 100 10.00 6.13 -2.18
CA TYR A 100 9.53 5.29 -1.10
C TYR A 100 8.77 6.11 -0.07
N ILE A 101 8.04 5.42 0.79
CA ILE A 101 7.31 6.05 1.87
C ILE A 101 8.08 5.73 3.13
N ALA A 102 8.65 6.73 3.76
CA ALA A 102 9.49 6.54 4.93
C ALA A 102 8.66 6.54 6.19
N LEU A 103 8.94 5.60 7.08
CA LEU A 103 8.36 5.55 8.42
C LEU A 103 9.48 5.90 9.38
N LEU A 104 9.25 6.89 10.24
CA LEU A 104 10.24 7.31 11.21
C LEU A 104 9.67 7.13 12.60
N GLY A 105 10.54 6.80 13.53
CA GLY A 105 10.10 6.61 14.91
C GLY A 105 9.24 5.36 15.06
N LEU A 106 9.73 4.23 14.55
CA LEU A 106 9.03 2.96 14.75
C LEU A 106 8.93 2.65 16.23
N LYS A 107 7.77 2.23 16.67
CA LYS A 107 7.54 1.92 18.07
C LYS A 107 8.09 0.57 18.47
N ALA A 108 8.34 -0.30 17.49
CA ALA A 108 8.91 -1.61 17.72
C ALA A 108 9.57 -2.07 16.44
N PRO A 109 10.51 -3.02 16.51
CA PRO A 109 11.11 -3.56 15.28
C PRO A 109 10.06 -4.22 14.41
N LEU A 110 10.31 -4.25 13.10
CA LEU A 110 9.47 -4.95 12.14
C LEU A 110 10.13 -6.27 11.80
N ALA A 111 9.44 -7.34 12.08
CA ALA A 111 9.95 -8.68 11.80
C ALA A 111 9.28 -9.25 10.58
N LEU A 112 9.96 -10.18 9.93
CA LEU A 112 9.43 -10.85 8.77
C LEU A 112 8.05 -11.43 9.07
N ASP A 113 7.14 -11.27 8.14
CA ASP A 113 5.76 -11.74 8.25
C ASP A 113 4.86 -10.90 9.17
N ASP A 114 5.39 -9.89 9.81
CA ASP A 114 4.53 -8.92 10.49
C ASP A 114 3.69 -8.18 9.46
N SER A 115 2.64 -7.55 9.92
CA SER A 115 1.87 -6.65 9.06
C SER A 115 1.36 -5.50 9.91
N PHE A 116 1.04 -4.39 9.27
CA PHE A 116 0.54 -3.23 9.98
C PHE A 116 -0.31 -2.38 9.04
N PRO A 117 -1.22 -1.58 9.61
CA PRO A 117 -2.05 -0.72 8.79
C PRO A 117 -1.31 0.57 8.42
N LEU A 118 -1.53 1.04 7.21
CA LEU A 118 -1.02 2.31 6.75
C LEU A 118 -2.16 3.04 6.07
N THR A 119 -2.48 4.23 6.54
CA THR A 119 -3.50 5.05 5.92
C THR A 119 -2.82 5.96 4.91
N LEU A 120 -3.31 5.94 3.67
CA LEU A 120 -2.81 6.80 2.61
C LEU A 120 -3.84 7.89 2.36
N ARG A 121 -3.35 9.10 2.15
CA ARG A 121 -4.24 10.23 1.92
C ARG A 121 -3.98 10.82 0.55
N PHE A 122 -5.04 10.91 -0.25
CA PHE A 122 -5.00 11.45 -1.60
C PHE A 122 -5.78 12.75 -1.66
N ALA A 123 -5.31 13.69 -2.46
CA ALA A 123 -5.97 15.00 -2.54
C ALA A 123 -7.39 14.88 -3.08
N GLY A 124 -7.61 14.04 -4.06
CA GLY A 124 -8.93 13.90 -4.66
C GLY A 124 -9.71 12.71 -4.15
N ALA A 125 -9.11 11.54 -4.13
CA ALA A 125 -9.83 10.31 -3.80
C ALA A 125 -10.14 10.14 -2.32
N GLY A 126 -9.39 10.81 -1.43
CA GLY A 126 -9.63 10.69 0.00
C GLY A 126 -8.65 9.75 0.67
N GLU A 127 -9.09 9.04 1.70
CA GLU A 127 -8.20 8.20 2.49
C GLU A 127 -8.59 6.75 2.40
N ILE A 128 -7.60 5.89 2.48
CA ILE A 128 -7.81 4.46 2.56
C ILE A 128 -6.73 3.86 3.45
N THR A 129 -7.09 2.87 4.24
CA THR A 129 -6.14 2.14 5.06
C THR A 129 -5.84 0.81 4.38
N VAL A 130 -4.56 0.57 4.14
CA VAL A 130 -4.11 -0.68 3.52
C VAL A 130 -3.28 -1.45 4.52
N THR A 131 -3.13 -2.74 4.32
CA THR A 131 -2.28 -3.59 5.15
C THR A 131 -0.94 -3.74 4.45
N VAL A 132 0.13 -3.36 5.15
CA VAL A 132 1.49 -3.51 4.65
C VAL A 132 2.07 -4.78 5.25
N ARG A 133 2.62 -5.65 4.41
CA ARG A 133 3.25 -6.88 4.88
C ARG A 133 4.75 -6.70 4.93
N VAL A 134 5.38 -7.26 5.95
CA VAL A 134 6.83 -7.20 6.06
C VAL A 134 7.40 -8.42 5.37
N GLU A 135 8.16 -8.20 4.29
CA GLU A 135 8.70 -9.24 3.43
C GLU A 135 10.17 -8.98 3.21
N ASP A 136 10.92 -10.05 3.03
CA ASP A 136 12.33 -9.89 2.80
C ASP A 136 12.57 -9.39 1.39
N ALA A 137 11.94 -10.00 0.44
CA ALA A 137 11.98 -9.57 -0.93
C ALA A 137 10.76 -10.16 -1.62
N PRO A 138 9.92 -9.33 -2.24
CA PRO A 138 8.75 -9.88 -2.90
C PRO A 138 9.15 -10.67 -4.12
N GLU A 139 8.25 -11.54 -4.51
CA GLU A 139 8.48 -12.28 -5.71
C GLU A 139 8.52 -11.36 -6.88
N GLU A 140 9.43 -11.67 -7.79
CA GLU A 140 9.50 -10.83 -8.90
C GLU A 140 8.51 -11.24 -9.85
N ASP A 141 7.94 -10.70 -10.52
CA ASP A 141 7.03 -11.14 -11.43
C ASP A 141 6.57 -10.39 -12.28
#